data_7fa7d2da904243cd15f0137f21205593
#
_entry.id   7fa7d2da904243cd15f0137f21205593
#
_cell.length_a   1.000
_cell.length_b   1.000
_cell.length_c   1.000
_cell.angle_alpha   90.00
_cell.angle_beta   90.00
_cell.angle_gamma   90.00
#
_symmetry.space_group_name_H-M   'P 1'
#
loop_
_entity.id
_entity.type
_entity.pdbx_description
1 polymer ?
#
loop_
_entity_poly.entity_id
_entity_poly.type
_entity_poly.pdbx_seq_one_letter_code
_entity_poly.pdbx_strand_id
1 'polypeptide(L)'
;LSDSAAYVTAIGRWVEPNPIDPEQEQGIEIRVNGVAASINMLTLRYEAWELAPEGDRIILSGVSEGSGGPYPFEQTAEIIEMDGKPALKIDAVVLTKKDLI
;
A
#
# COMPACT_ATOMS: atom_id res chain seq x y z
N LEU A 1 -0.85 -6.34 16.95
CA LEU A 1 -0.79 -4.89 17.16
C LEU A 1 -2.14 -4.37 17.66
N SER A 2 -2.09 -3.36 18.51
CA SER A 2 -3.31 -2.60 18.82
C SER A 2 -3.73 -1.81 17.59
N ASP A 3 -5.01 -1.40 17.53
CA ASP A 3 -5.49 -0.62 16.41
C ASP A 3 -4.70 0.68 16.22
N SER A 4 -4.36 1.35 17.33
CA SER A 4 -3.56 2.59 17.25
C SER A 4 -2.17 2.34 16.69
N ALA A 5 -1.50 1.27 17.11
CA ALA A 5 -0.18 0.94 16.62
C ALA A 5 -0.23 0.54 15.15
N ALA A 6 -1.24 -0.23 14.75
CA ALA A 6 -1.42 -0.62 13.36
C ALA A 6 -1.68 0.60 12.47
N TYR A 7 -2.50 1.53 12.94
CA TYR A 7 -2.79 2.77 12.22
C TYR A 7 -1.50 3.57 11.96
N VAL A 8 -0.72 3.78 13.01
CA VAL A 8 0.52 4.55 12.90
C VAL A 8 1.52 3.83 12.00
N THR A 9 1.64 2.51 12.14
CA THR A 9 2.55 1.73 11.30
C THR A 9 2.16 1.79 9.83
N ALA A 10 0.87 1.81 9.53
CA ALA A 10 0.38 1.83 8.16
C ALA A 10 0.69 3.15 7.43
N ILE A 11 0.76 4.26 8.14
CA ILE A 11 1.01 5.57 7.53
C ILE A 11 2.45 5.61 6.97
N GLY A 12 2.59 5.98 5.71
CA GLY A 12 3.90 6.13 5.09
C GLY A 12 3.90 5.75 3.62
N ARG A 13 5.10 5.64 3.07
CA ARG A 13 5.31 5.27 1.67
C ARG A 13 5.84 3.84 1.62
N TRP A 14 5.10 3.00 0.90
CA TRP A 14 5.41 1.58 0.76
C TRP A 14 5.79 1.31 -0.68
N VAL A 15 7.04 0.90 -0.92
CA VAL A 15 7.58 0.86 -2.27
C VAL A 15 8.34 -0.42 -2.55
N GLU A 16 8.52 -0.68 -3.85
CA GLU A 16 9.40 -1.71 -4.38
C GLU A 16 10.12 -1.15 -5.60
N PRO A 17 11.27 -1.71 -6.01
CA PRO A 17 11.87 -1.32 -7.28
C PRO A 17 10.92 -1.61 -8.43
N ASN A 18 10.85 -0.71 -9.39
CA ASN A 18 10.06 -0.95 -10.59
C ASN A 18 10.73 -2.05 -11.41
N PRO A 19 10.00 -3.10 -11.84
CA PRO A 19 10.62 -4.21 -12.58
C PRO A 19 11.26 -3.80 -13.91
N ILE A 20 10.77 -2.74 -14.53
CA ILE A 20 11.29 -2.28 -15.82
C ILE A 20 12.47 -1.31 -15.61
N ASP A 21 12.39 -0.47 -14.58
CA ASP A 21 13.43 0.50 -14.27
C ASP A 21 13.70 0.50 -12.77
N PRO A 22 14.67 -0.32 -12.31
CA PRO A 22 14.92 -0.47 -10.88
C PRO A 22 15.39 0.78 -10.15
N GLU A 23 15.81 1.82 -10.88
CA GLU A 23 16.15 3.11 -10.28
C GLU A 23 14.91 3.89 -9.87
N GLN A 24 13.75 3.52 -10.39
CA GLN A 24 12.47 4.09 -10.01
C GLN A 24 11.81 3.18 -8.99
N GLU A 25 11.07 3.78 -8.08
CA GLU A 25 10.28 3.01 -7.12
C GLU A 25 8.81 3.14 -7.46
N GLN A 26 8.04 2.09 -7.16
CA GLN A 26 6.60 2.12 -7.30
C GLN A 26 5.97 1.60 -6.03
N GLY A 27 4.75 2.00 -5.77
CA GLY A 27 4.05 1.52 -4.60
C GLY A 27 2.86 2.37 -4.21
N ILE A 28 2.67 2.48 -2.90
CA ILE A 28 1.47 3.10 -2.33
C ILE A 28 1.89 4.04 -1.22
N GLU A 29 1.30 5.23 -1.24
CA GLU A 29 1.42 6.15 -0.11
C GLU A 29 0.14 6.07 0.70
N ILE A 30 0.28 5.80 1.99
CA ILE A 30 -0.84 5.69 2.92
C ILE A 30 -0.80 6.91 3.83
N ARG A 31 -1.87 7.69 3.79
CA ARG A 31 -1.97 8.95 4.51
C ARG A 31 -3.05 8.90 5.58
N VAL A 32 -3.02 9.87 6.47
CA VAL A 32 -4.05 10.01 7.51
C VAL A 32 -5.44 10.23 6.86
N ASN A 33 -6.48 10.01 7.65
CA ASN A 33 -7.87 10.25 7.24
C ASN A 33 -8.34 9.33 6.10
N GLY A 34 -7.76 8.13 5.98
CA GLY A 34 -8.23 7.15 5.03
C GLY A 34 -7.84 7.43 3.58
N VAL A 35 -6.86 8.28 3.35
CA VAL A 35 -6.43 8.63 1.99
C VAL A 35 -5.24 7.77 1.58
N ALA A 36 -5.30 7.22 0.38
CA ALA A 36 -4.18 6.50 -0.23
C ALA A 36 -3.89 7.10 -1.61
N ALA A 37 -2.65 6.91 -2.07
CA ALA A 37 -2.25 7.39 -3.40
C ALA A 37 -1.26 6.41 -4.00
N SER A 38 -1.24 6.34 -5.32
CA SER A 38 -0.27 5.50 -6.04
C SER A 38 1.04 6.25 -6.22
N ILE A 39 2.13 5.48 -6.26
CA ILE A 39 3.47 5.99 -6.55
C ILE A 39 3.93 5.31 -7.83
N ASN A 40 4.04 6.06 -8.91
CA ASN A 40 4.56 5.58 -10.21
C ASN A 40 3.82 4.34 -10.75
N MET A 41 2.52 4.28 -10.57
CA MET A 41 1.69 3.22 -11.16
C MET A 41 0.79 3.81 -12.22
N LEU A 42 0.84 3.25 -13.44
CA LEU A 42 0.14 3.81 -14.58
C LEU A 42 -1.33 3.44 -14.62
N THR A 43 -1.67 2.23 -14.19
CA THR A 43 -3.02 1.70 -14.36
C THR A 43 -3.77 1.48 -13.06
N LEU A 44 -3.09 1.44 -11.92
CA LEU A 44 -3.74 1.31 -10.62
C LEU A 44 -3.67 2.64 -9.89
N ARG A 45 -4.82 3.20 -9.57
CA ARG A 45 -4.92 4.43 -8.81
C ARG A 45 -5.55 4.13 -7.46
N TYR A 46 -4.71 4.07 -6.43
CA TYR A 46 -5.20 3.92 -5.06
C TYR A 46 -5.79 5.24 -4.60
N GLU A 47 -6.88 5.18 -3.87
CA GLU A 47 -7.58 6.38 -3.43
C GLU A 47 -7.86 6.40 -1.94
N ALA A 48 -8.14 5.23 -1.35
CA ALA A 48 -8.55 5.17 0.04
C ALA A 48 -8.03 3.90 0.72
N TRP A 49 -7.96 3.96 2.04
CA TRP A 49 -7.61 2.79 2.84
C TRP A 49 -8.34 2.83 4.18
N GLU A 50 -8.48 1.67 4.80
CA GLU A 50 -9.00 1.58 6.16
C GLU A 50 -8.38 0.36 6.85
N LEU A 51 -8.37 0.37 8.18
CA LEU A 51 -7.95 -0.80 8.93
C LEU A 51 -9.04 -1.85 8.87
N ALA A 52 -8.64 -3.10 8.63
CA ALA A 52 -9.54 -4.23 8.77
C ALA A 52 -9.77 -4.54 10.26
N PRO A 53 -10.86 -5.24 10.60
CA PRO A 53 -11.14 -5.54 12.00
C PRO A 53 -10.03 -6.29 12.72
N GLU A 54 -9.21 -7.06 12.00
CA GLU A 54 -8.11 -7.83 12.56
C GLU A 54 -6.92 -6.99 13.01
N GLY A 55 -6.85 -5.71 12.59
CA GLY A 55 -5.80 -4.80 13.02
C GLY A 55 -4.45 -4.95 12.33
N ASP A 56 -4.13 -6.10 11.78
CA ASP A 56 -2.87 -6.32 11.05
C ASP A 56 -3.06 -6.23 9.55
N ARG A 57 -4.26 -5.93 9.12
CA ARG A 57 -4.60 -5.85 7.69
C ARG A 57 -5.22 -4.52 7.39
N ILE A 58 -5.00 -4.07 6.18
CA ILE A 58 -5.64 -2.86 5.67
C ILE A 58 -6.38 -3.18 4.39
N ILE A 59 -7.44 -2.45 4.15
CA ILE A 59 -8.22 -2.58 2.94
C ILE A 59 -7.94 -1.35 2.09
N LEU A 60 -7.42 -1.59 0.91
CA LEU A 60 -7.07 -0.55 -0.06
C LEU A 60 -8.13 -0.53 -1.15
N SER A 61 -8.55 0.63 -1.56
CA SER A 61 -9.51 0.76 -2.64
C SER A 61 -9.10 1.85 -3.61
N GLY A 62 -9.58 1.74 -4.83
CA GLY A 62 -9.27 2.70 -5.86
C GLY A 62 -9.86 2.29 -7.19
N VAL A 63 -9.21 2.68 -8.27
CA VAL A 63 -9.69 2.47 -9.62
C VAL A 63 -8.56 1.88 -10.46
N SER A 64 -8.88 0.81 -11.19
CA SER A 64 -7.99 0.25 -12.19
C SER A 64 -8.35 0.87 -13.54
N GLU A 65 -7.40 1.52 -14.18
CA GLU A 65 -7.59 2.18 -15.46
C GLU A 65 -6.97 1.40 -16.61
N GLY A 66 -6.83 0.09 -16.44
CA GLY A 66 -6.35 -0.79 -17.49
C GLY A 66 -7.37 -0.98 -18.61
N SER A 67 -7.10 -1.96 -19.47
CA SER A 67 -7.89 -2.21 -20.66
C SER A 67 -9.39 -2.31 -20.35
N GLY A 68 -10.17 -1.45 -21.00
CA GLY A 68 -11.61 -1.43 -20.80
C GLY A 68 -12.10 -0.71 -19.56
N GLY A 69 -11.19 -0.19 -18.72
CA GLY A 69 -11.56 0.51 -17.50
C GLY A 69 -12.13 1.89 -17.73
N PRO A 70 -12.46 2.63 -16.64
CA PRO A 70 -12.04 2.35 -15.25
C PRO A 70 -12.96 1.37 -14.54
N TYR A 71 -12.35 0.56 -13.65
CA TYR A 71 -13.05 -0.37 -12.79
C TYR A 71 -12.68 -0.14 -11.35
N PRO A 72 -13.63 -0.05 -10.42
CA PRO A 72 -13.31 0.01 -9.00
C PRO A 72 -12.65 -1.30 -8.56
N PHE A 73 -11.71 -1.21 -7.64
CA PHE A 73 -11.10 -2.41 -7.07
C PHE A 73 -10.90 -2.24 -5.57
N GLU A 74 -10.74 -3.37 -4.91
CA GLU A 74 -10.44 -3.43 -3.49
C GLU A 74 -9.43 -4.55 -3.28
N GLN A 75 -8.43 -4.27 -2.45
CA GLN A 75 -7.38 -5.24 -2.11
C GLN A 75 -7.18 -5.25 -0.61
N THR A 76 -6.87 -6.43 -0.08
CA THR A 76 -6.47 -6.55 1.32
C THR A 76 -4.96 -6.69 1.37
N ALA A 77 -4.32 -5.86 2.17
CA ALA A 77 -2.89 -5.90 2.41
C ALA A 77 -2.62 -6.28 3.85
N GLU A 78 -1.56 -7.02 4.08
CA GLU A 78 -1.17 -7.47 5.41
C GLU A 78 0.10 -6.76 5.84
N ILE A 79 0.10 -6.24 7.07
CA ILE A 79 1.30 -5.65 7.67
C ILE A 79 2.08 -6.80 8.28
N ILE A 80 3.27 -7.06 7.75
CA ILE A 80 4.16 -8.12 8.22
C ILE A 80 5.48 -7.52 8.69
N GLU A 81 6.32 -8.35 9.27
CA GLU A 81 7.66 -7.94 9.68
C GLU A 81 8.69 -8.73 8.89
N MET A 82 9.65 -8.02 8.30
CA MET A 82 10.77 -8.61 7.58
C MET A 82 12.05 -7.96 8.07
N ASP A 83 12.98 -8.78 8.55
CA ASP A 83 14.28 -8.31 9.05
C ASP A 83 14.13 -7.21 10.12
N GLY A 84 13.12 -7.35 10.98
CA GLY A 84 12.87 -6.41 12.04
C GLY A 84 12.19 -5.11 11.63
N LYS A 85 11.74 -5.03 10.38
CA LYS A 85 11.09 -3.82 9.83
C LYS A 85 9.71 -4.16 9.28
N PRO A 86 8.77 -3.21 9.32
CA PRO A 86 7.46 -3.47 8.74
C PRO A 86 7.52 -3.54 7.22
N ALA A 87 6.72 -4.44 6.68
CA ALA A 87 6.52 -4.58 5.24
C ALA A 87 5.03 -4.74 4.97
N LEU A 88 4.61 -4.44 3.77
CA LEU A 88 3.21 -4.54 3.36
C LEU A 88 3.11 -5.60 2.28
N LYS A 89 2.36 -6.65 2.56
CA LYS A 89 2.19 -7.76 1.61
C LYS A 89 0.83 -7.66 0.94
N ILE A 90 0.84 -7.58 -0.38
CA ILE A 90 -0.37 -7.58 -1.21
C ILE A 90 -0.20 -8.72 -2.22
N ASP A 91 -0.97 -9.80 -2.03
CA ASP A 91 -0.84 -11.01 -2.84
C ASP A 91 0.61 -11.51 -2.81
N ALA A 92 1.27 -11.58 -3.97
CA ALA A 92 2.66 -12.03 -4.06
C ALA A 92 3.67 -10.89 -3.97
N VAL A 93 3.21 -9.65 -3.82
CA VAL A 93 4.07 -8.47 -3.78
C VAL A 93 4.33 -8.05 -2.35
N VAL A 94 5.58 -7.76 -2.04
CA VAL A 94 5.97 -7.23 -0.72
C VAL A 94 6.59 -5.87 -0.91
N LEU A 95 5.98 -4.86 -0.29
CA LEU A 95 6.46 -3.48 -0.32
C LEU A 95 7.16 -3.17 0.99
N THR A 96 8.23 -2.42 0.93
CA THR A 96 8.95 -2.00 2.13
C THR A 96 8.70 -0.53 2.40
N LYS A 97 8.70 -0.18 3.69
CA LYS A 97 8.43 1.19 4.09
C LYS A 97 9.66 2.05 3.86
N LYS A 98 9.49 3.13 3.12
CA LYS A 98 10.56 4.07 2.89
C LYS A 98 10.61 5.05 4.05
N ASP A 99 11.83 5.30 4.55
CA ASP A 99 12.00 6.26 5.63
C ASP A 99 11.59 7.65 5.18
N LEU A 100 10.78 8.28 6.00
CA LEU A 100 10.36 9.66 5.78
C LEU A 100 11.32 10.57 6.52
N ILE A 101 12.29 11.09 5.82
CA ILE A 101 13.21 12.05 6.40
C ILE A 101 13.03 13.38 5.73
#